data_7a8d740fa58ae757b6bff874ea127086
#
_entry.id   7a8d740fa58ae757b6bff874ea127086
#
_cell.length_a   1.000
_cell.length_b   1.000
_cell.length_c   1.000
_cell.angle_alpha   90.00
_cell.angle_beta   90.00
_cell.angle_gamma   90.00
#
_symmetry.space_group_name_H-M   'P 1'
#
loop_
_entity.id
_entity.type
_entity.pdbx_description
1 polymer ?
#
loop_
_entity_poly.entity_id
_entity_poly.type
_entity_poly.pdbx_seq_one_letter_code
_entity_poly.pdbx_strand_id
1 'polypeptide(L)'
;MKRFSDCIGEICGMFRKHKLHKTLKEVSCETGVSVTTLSAFENGRSSNANLLECYLVSCETKEDVRYLTTLLMSLFVDVYGG
;
A
#
# COMPACT_ATOMS: atom_id res chain seq x y z
N MET A 1 17.70 -5.09 9.76
CA MET A 1 17.03 -3.79 9.75
C MET A 1 15.98 -3.74 8.64
N LYS A 2 14.74 -3.41 8.96
CA LYS A 2 13.69 -3.26 7.96
C LYS A 2 13.81 -1.90 7.26
N ARG A 3 13.71 -1.91 5.94
CA ARG A 3 13.70 -0.68 5.16
C ARG A 3 12.26 -0.29 4.88
N PHE A 4 12.06 0.97 4.50
CA PHE A 4 10.74 1.48 4.13
C PHE A 4 10.07 0.58 3.08
N SER A 5 10.81 0.19 2.05
CA SER A 5 10.29 -0.66 0.97
C SER A 5 9.87 -2.06 1.44
N ASP A 6 10.37 -2.52 2.58
CA ASP A 6 10.01 -3.83 3.13
C ASP A 6 8.70 -3.79 3.92
N CYS A 7 8.30 -2.61 4.36
CA CYS A 7 7.12 -2.42 5.22
C CYS A 7 5.93 -1.81 4.50
N ILE A 8 6.17 -1.19 3.36
CA ILE A 8 5.16 -0.41 2.64
C ILE A 8 3.97 -1.26 2.20
N GLY A 9 4.23 -2.51 1.82
CA GLY A 9 3.17 -3.42 1.38
C GLY A 9 2.17 -3.74 2.47
N GLU A 10 2.66 -3.96 3.68
CA GLU A 10 1.79 -4.23 4.83
C GLU A 10 0.88 -3.05 5.12
N ILE A 11 1.43 -1.83 5.10
CA ILE A 11 0.64 -0.61 5.30
C ILE A 11 -0.42 -0.47 4.21
N CYS A 12 -0.04 -0.71 2.95
CA CYS A 12 -0.98 -0.64 1.84
C CYS A 12 -2.11 -1.67 1.97
N GLY A 13 -1.79 -2.88 2.44
CA GLY A 13 -2.79 -3.92 2.67
C GLY A 13 -3.78 -3.52 3.76
N MET A 14 -3.29 -2.97 4.85
CA MET A 14 -4.15 -2.48 5.92
C MET A 14 -5.04 -1.33 5.45
N PHE A 15 -4.48 -0.39 4.71
CA PHE A 15 -5.22 0.73 4.12
C PHE A 15 -6.33 0.23 3.20
N ARG A 16 -6.01 -0.72 2.32
CA ARG A 16 -7.00 -1.31 1.40
C ARG A 16 -8.18 -1.92 2.17
N LYS A 17 -7.88 -2.71 3.22
CA LYS A 17 -8.91 -3.42 3.97
C LYS A 17 -9.75 -2.49 4.83
N HIS A 18 -9.10 -1.57 5.55
CA HIS A 18 -9.75 -0.82 6.63
C HIS A 18 -10.22 0.57 6.21
N LYS A 19 -9.63 1.17 5.20
CA LYS A 19 -10.02 2.50 4.73
C LYS A 19 -10.78 2.44 3.42
N LEU A 20 -10.26 1.73 2.42
CA LEU A 20 -10.91 1.61 1.13
C LEU A 20 -12.03 0.58 1.12
N HIS A 21 -11.96 -0.42 2.00
CA HIS A 21 -12.90 -1.54 2.03
C HIS A 21 -12.99 -2.26 0.68
N LYS A 22 -11.85 -2.42 0.03
CA LYS A 22 -11.74 -3.09 -1.27
C LYS A 22 -11.03 -4.41 -1.15
N THR A 23 -11.42 -5.35 -2.01
CA THR A 23 -10.74 -6.64 -2.13
C THR A 23 -9.52 -6.50 -3.05
N LEU A 24 -8.60 -7.47 -2.98
CA LEU A 24 -7.47 -7.53 -3.91
C LEU A 24 -7.95 -7.61 -5.35
N LYS A 25 -9.05 -8.33 -5.59
CA LYS A 25 -9.63 -8.46 -6.92
C LYS A 25 -10.09 -7.11 -7.47
N GLU A 26 -10.71 -6.30 -6.61
CA GLU A 26 -11.15 -4.97 -7.01
C GLU A 26 -9.98 -4.07 -7.39
N VAL A 27 -8.92 -4.06 -6.56
CA VAL A 27 -7.72 -3.28 -6.86
C VAL A 27 -7.04 -3.80 -8.13
N SER A 28 -6.99 -5.12 -8.29
CA SER A 28 -6.46 -5.75 -9.50
C SER A 28 -7.21 -5.29 -10.75
N CYS A 29 -8.54 -5.26 -10.69
CA CYS A 29 -9.37 -4.79 -11.81
C CYS A 29 -9.14 -3.32 -12.13
N GLU A 30 -8.95 -2.49 -11.10
CA GLU A 30 -8.75 -1.05 -11.28
C GLU A 30 -7.37 -0.70 -11.82
N THR A 31 -6.37 -1.50 -11.53
CA THR A 31 -4.98 -1.18 -11.83
C THR A 31 -4.37 -2.03 -12.94
N GLY A 32 -4.97 -3.16 -13.25
CA GLY A 32 -4.41 -4.12 -14.21
C GLY A 32 -3.27 -4.97 -13.65
N VAL A 33 -2.99 -4.86 -12.36
CA VAL A 33 -1.94 -5.67 -11.70
C VAL A 33 -2.59 -6.91 -11.10
N SER A 34 -1.96 -8.08 -11.27
CA SER A 34 -2.55 -9.35 -10.83
C SER A 34 -2.72 -9.42 -9.32
N VAL A 35 -3.73 -10.17 -8.88
CA VAL A 35 -3.97 -10.42 -7.45
C VAL A 35 -2.74 -11.05 -6.80
N THR A 36 -2.08 -11.98 -7.49
CA THR A 36 -0.88 -12.65 -6.97
C THR A 36 0.24 -11.65 -6.68
N THR A 37 0.45 -10.70 -7.59
CA THR A 37 1.47 -9.66 -7.43
C THR A 37 1.14 -8.74 -6.26
N LEU A 38 -0.11 -8.30 -6.16
CA LEU A 38 -0.56 -7.45 -5.05
C LEU A 38 -0.46 -8.17 -3.72
N SER A 39 -0.86 -9.44 -3.68
CA SER A 39 -0.77 -10.26 -2.46
C SER A 39 0.67 -10.42 -2.00
N ALA A 40 1.59 -10.69 -2.92
CA ALA A 40 3.02 -10.81 -2.58
C ALA A 40 3.56 -9.50 -1.99
N PHE A 41 3.16 -8.37 -2.55
CA PHE A 41 3.55 -7.05 -2.05
C PHE A 41 3.01 -6.82 -0.62
N GLU A 42 1.74 -7.11 -0.39
CA GLU A 42 1.12 -6.92 0.93
C GLU A 42 1.69 -7.85 2.00
N ASN A 43 2.20 -9.00 1.60
CA ASN A 43 2.77 -9.98 2.53
C ASN A 43 4.29 -9.85 2.69
N GLY A 44 4.87 -8.80 2.14
CA GLY A 44 6.30 -8.53 2.29
C GLY A 44 7.21 -9.41 1.44
N ARG A 45 6.66 -10.16 0.48
CA ARG A 45 7.44 -11.01 -0.42
C ARG A 45 8.00 -10.26 -1.62
N SER A 46 7.48 -9.07 -1.87
CA SER A 46 7.94 -8.18 -2.94
C SER A 46 8.18 -6.80 -2.32
N SER A 47 9.34 -6.21 -2.59
CA SER A 47 9.66 -4.87 -2.13
C SER A 47 9.58 -3.84 -3.27
N ASN A 48 8.81 -4.14 -4.31
CA ASN A 48 8.63 -3.24 -5.44
C ASN A 48 7.75 -2.05 -5.05
N ALA A 49 8.40 -0.95 -4.68
CA ALA A 49 7.70 0.26 -4.23
C ALA A 49 6.81 0.88 -5.31
N ASN A 50 7.00 0.53 -6.57
CA ASN A 50 6.13 1.01 -7.66
C ASN A 50 4.69 0.54 -7.49
N LEU A 51 4.49 -0.56 -6.76
CA LEU A 51 3.14 -1.08 -6.50
C LEU A 51 2.33 -0.15 -5.59
N LEU A 52 2.98 0.78 -4.90
CA LEU A 52 2.28 1.80 -4.11
C LEU A 52 1.28 2.59 -4.97
N GLU A 53 1.62 2.84 -6.22
CA GLU A 53 0.72 3.58 -7.11
C GLU A 53 -0.62 2.88 -7.31
N CYS A 54 -0.65 1.54 -7.22
CA CYS A 54 -1.89 0.79 -7.33
C CYS A 54 -2.89 1.23 -6.26
N TYR A 55 -2.40 1.44 -5.04
CA TYR A 55 -3.24 1.82 -3.92
C TYR A 55 -3.64 3.29 -4.00
N LEU A 56 -2.78 4.13 -4.54
CA LEU A 56 -3.11 5.54 -4.79
C LEU A 56 -4.19 5.66 -5.88
N VAL A 57 -4.06 4.87 -6.95
CA VAL A 57 -5.06 4.85 -8.03
C VAL A 57 -6.42 4.36 -7.51
N SER A 58 -6.42 3.44 -6.56
CA SER A 58 -7.64 2.89 -5.98
C SER A 58 -8.32 3.81 -4.97
N CYS A 59 -7.68 4.91 -4.58
CA CYS A 59 -8.31 5.92 -3.73
C CYS A 59 -9.44 6.60 -4.47
N GLU A 60 -10.55 6.83 -3.79
CA GLU A 60 -11.74 7.46 -4.40
C GLU A 60 -11.84 8.94 -4.08
N THR A 61 -11.20 9.39 -2.99
CA THR A 61 -11.27 10.77 -2.53
C THR A 61 -9.87 11.29 -2.19
N LYS A 62 -9.77 12.61 -2.10
CA LYS A 62 -8.53 13.26 -1.65
C LYS A 62 -8.22 12.88 -0.20
N GLU A 63 -9.25 12.65 0.59
CA GLU A 63 -9.09 12.24 1.99
C GLU A 63 -8.42 10.87 2.07
N ASP A 64 -8.79 9.94 1.19
CA ASP A 64 -8.15 8.63 1.14
C ASP A 64 -6.66 8.76 0.84
N VAL A 65 -6.32 9.62 -0.12
CA VAL A 65 -4.91 9.86 -0.48
C VAL A 65 -4.14 10.45 0.71
N ARG A 66 -4.74 11.41 1.41
CA ARG A 66 -4.12 12.01 2.60
C ARG A 66 -3.92 10.98 3.71
N TYR A 67 -4.91 10.11 3.90
CA TYR A 67 -4.84 9.06 4.92
C TYR A 67 -3.65 8.13 4.65
N LEU A 68 -3.55 7.64 3.42
CA LEU A 68 -2.45 6.75 3.03
C LEU A 68 -1.10 7.47 3.16
N THR A 69 -1.02 8.71 2.69
CA THR A 69 0.20 9.51 2.77
C THR A 69 0.64 9.69 4.22
N THR A 70 -0.30 9.96 5.13
CA THR A 70 -0.01 10.10 6.56
C THR A 70 0.55 8.81 7.15
N LEU A 71 -0.05 7.67 6.79
CA LEU A 71 0.45 6.37 7.25
C LEU A 71 1.87 6.12 6.76
N LEU A 72 2.14 6.43 5.50
CA LEU A 72 3.47 6.23 4.91
C LEU A 72 4.51 7.17 5.50
N MET A 73 4.14 8.41 5.79
CA MET A 73 5.03 9.36 6.46
C MET A 73 5.40 8.89 7.86
N SER A 74 4.42 8.37 8.61
CA SER A 74 4.67 7.82 9.93
C SER A 74 5.63 6.64 9.86
N LEU A 75 5.42 5.75 8.89
CA LEU A 75 6.31 4.62 8.68
C LEU A 75 7.72 5.08 8.33
N PHE A 76 7.83 6.08 7.45
CA PHE A 76 9.11 6.62 7.03
C PHE A 76 9.89 7.17 8.23
N VAL A 77 9.21 7.91 9.10
CA VAL A 77 9.81 8.46 10.32
C VAL A 77 10.26 7.33 11.25
N ASP A 78 9.44 6.30 11.42
CA ASP A 78 9.78 5.16 12.28
C ASP A 78 11.01 4.41 11.78
N VAL A 79 11.17 4.29 10.46
CA VAL A 79 12.30 3.55 9.87
C VAL A 79 13.58 4.39 9.86
N TYR A 80 13.50 5.65 9.53
CA TYR A 80 14.67 6.49 9.27
C TYR A 80 14.88 7.62 10.28
N GLY A 81 13.89 7.94 11.06
CA GLY A 81 13.91 9.10 11.96
C GLY A 81 14.43 8.80 13.36
N GLY A 82 14.73 7.56 13.62
CA GLY A 82 15.14 7.19 14.96
C GLY A 82 16.47 6.55 15.08
#